data_11b908cff7acb8254b4f1c9e5480bf4f
#
_entry.id   11b908cff7acb8254b4f1c9e5480bf4f
#
_cell.length_a   1.000
_cell.length_b   1.000
_cell.length_c   1.000
_cell.angle_alpha   90.00
_cell.angle_beta   90.00
_cell.angle_gamma   90.00
#
_symmetry.space_group_name_H-M   'P 1'
#
loop_
_entity.id
_entity.type
_entity.pdbx_description
1 polymer ?
#
loop_
_entity_poly.entity_id
_entity_poly.type
_entity_poly.pdbx_seq_one_letter_code
_entity_poly.pdbx_strand_id
1 'polypeptide(L)'
;MLKIRDDVDLKGLKEYGFETDFERGLYKYWVGNTQLLRINMWDRKIKIMQLYCSLGETRNTDEQILNVLGDLFQAGLVEKVSD
;
A
#
# COMPACT_ATOMS: atom_id res chain seq x y z
N MET A 1 -6.59 4.50 10.84
CA MET A 1 -6.31 4.44 9.39
C MET A 1 -4.93 5.01 9.11
N LEU A 2 -4.25 4.49 8.10
CA LEU A 2 -2.92 4.95 7.70
C LEU A 2 -3.03 5.75 6.42
N LYS A 3 -2.16 6.75 6.29
CA LYS A 3 -2.02 7.48 5.02
C LYS A 3 -0.56 7.84 4.77
N ILE A 4 -0.24 8.17 3.53
CA ILE A 4 1.06 8.76 3.18
C ILE A 4 1.06 10.21 3.61
N ARG A 5 2.15 10.66 4.21
CA ARG A 5 2.29 12.03 4.69
C ARG A 5 2.14 13.03 3.54
N ASP A 6 1.55 14.19 3.85
CA ASP A 6 1.26 15.22 2.85
C ASP A 6 2.52 15.85 2.25
N ASP A 7 3.64 15.80 2.97
CA ASP A 7 4.92 16.34 2.52
C ASP A 7 5.73 15.36 1.66
N VAL A 8 5.19 14.17 1.39
CA VAL A 8 5.87 13.13 0.62
C VAL A 8 5.42 13.18 -0.84
N ASP A 9 6.39 13.07 -1.77
CA ASP A 9 6.08 12.92 -3.17
C ASP A 9 5.63 11.49 -3.46
N LEU A 10 4.39 11.33 -3.90
CA LEU A 10 3.82 10.01 -4.20
C LEU A 10 4.59 9.25 -5.29
N LYS A 11 5.27 9.96 -6.17
CA LYS A 11 6.08 9.31 -7.22
C LYS A 11 7.19 8.43 -6.66
N GLY A 12 7.66 8.73 -5.46
CA GLY A 12 8.66 7.91 -4.78
C GLY A 12 8.17 6.53 -4.40
N LEU A 13 6.86 6.31 -4.39
CA LEU A 13 6.29 4.99 -4.09
C LEU A 13 6.66 3.93 -5.11
N LYS A 14 7.03 4.31 -6.32
CA LYS A 14 7.50 3.36 -7.33
C LYS A 14 8.76 2.62 -6.88
N GLU A 15 9.61 3.26 -6.10
CA GLU A 15 10.81 2.63 -5.56
C GLU A 15 10.51 1.49 -4.59
N TYR A 16 9.29 1.49 -4.04
CA TYR A 16 8.82 0.46 -3.12
C TYR A 16 8.00 -0.63 -3.82
N GLY A 17 7.95 -0.60 -5.15
CA GLY A 17 7.25 -1.60 -5.94
C GLY A 17 5.80 -1.27 -6.26
N PHE A 18 5.37 -0.04 -6.03
CA PHE A 18 4.01 0.37 -6.36
C PHE A 18 3.87 0.71 -7.84
N GLU A 19 2.75 0.32 -8.41
CA GLU A 19 2.35 0.60 -9.78
C GLU A 19 1.32 1.73 -9.79
N THR A 20 1.40 2.62 -10.78
CA THR A 20 0.46 3.74 -10.90
C THR A 20 -0.72 3.38 -11.78
N ASP A 21 -1.91 3.82 -11.35
CA ASP A 21 -3.14 3.75 -12.14
C ASP A 21 -3.74 5.16 -12.17
N PHE A 22 -3.35 5.94 -13.16
CA PHE A 22 -3.77 7.34 -13.26
C PHE A 22 -5.25 7.50 -13.59
N GLU A 23 -5.85 6.55 -14.30
CA GLU A 23 -7.28 6.60 -14.62
C GLU A 23 -8.14 6.56 -13.36
N ARG A 24 -7.72 5.77 -12.37
CA ARG A 24 -8.43 5.62 -11.10
C ARG A 24 -7.86 6.48 -9.98
N GLY A 25 -6.73 7.13 -10.23
CA GLY A 25 -6.06 7.94 -9.22
C GLY A 25 -5.51 7.12 -8.05
N LEU A 26 -4.89 5.98 -8.34
CA LEU A 26 -4.40 5.03 -7.35
C LEU A 26 -2.95 4.64 -7.60
N TYR A 27 -2.26 4.35 -6.50
CA TYR A 27 -1.04 3.53 -6.50
C TYR A 27 -1.41 2.15 -5.98
N LYS A 28 -0.93 1.12 -6.65
CA LYS A 28 -1.26 -0.27 -6.33
C LYS A 28 -0.01 -1.09 -6.07
N TYR A 29 -0.07 -1.96 -5.07
CA TYR A 29 1.00 -2.90 -4.79
C TYR A 29 0.50 -4.33 -5.05
N TRP A 30 1.20 -5.04 -5.92
CA TRP A 30 0.85 -6.38 -6.34
C TRP A 30 1.91 -7.38 -5.90
N VAL A 31 1.46 -8.58 -5.50
CA VAL A 31 2.33 -9.75 -5.36
C VAL A 31 1.74 -10.83 -6.27
N GLY A 32 2.47 -11.14 -7.34
CA GLY A 32 1.93 -11.99 -8.39
C GLY A 32 0.68 -11.37 -9.02
N ASN A 33 -0.43 -12.09 -8.99
CA ASN A 33 -1.72 -11.61 -9.50
C ASN A 33 -2.60 -11.01 -8.40
N THR A 34 -2.05 -10.83 -7.20
CA THR A 34 -2.79 -10.42 -6.01
C THR A 34 -2.49 -8.97 -5.67
N GLN A 35 -3.51 -8.13 -5.67
CA GLN A 35 -3.40 -6.73 -5.25
C GLN A 35 -3.53 -6.66 -3.72
N LEU A 36 -2.47 -6.19 -3.05
CA LEU A 36 -2.44 -6.17 -1.59
C LEU A 36 -2.73 -4.80 -0.99
N LEU A 37 -2.29 -3.73 -1.64
CA LEU A 37 -2.39 -2.37 -1.11
C LEU A 37 -2.84 -1.41 -2.20
N ARG A 38 -3.66 -0.43 -1.81
CA ARG A 38 -4.01 0.72 -2.63
C ARG A 38 -3.74 2.00 -1.87
N ILE A 39 -3.17 2.98 -2.55
CA ILE A 39 -2.98 4.32 -2.01
C ILE A 39 -3.69 5.30 -2.93
N ASN A 40 -4.67 6.02 -2.39
CA ASN A 40 -5.43 7.00 -3.15
C ASN A 40 -4.58 8.26 -3.36
N MET A 41 -4.57 8.80 -4.57
CA MET A 41 -3.75 9.98 -4.90
C MET A 41 -4.26 11.27 -4.28
N TRP A 42 -5.56 11.34 -3.95
CA TRP A 42 -6.14 12.58 -3.40
C TRP A 42 -6.01 12.67 -1.89
N ASP A 43 -6.51 11.67 -1.16
CA ASP A 43 -6.50 11.67 0.31
C ASP A 43 -5.27 10.98 0.89
N ARG A 44 -4.50 10.28 0.04
CA ARG A 44 -3.29 9.54 0.40
C ARG A 44 -3.51 8.38 1.36
N LYS A 45 -4.76 7.98 1.58
CA LYS A 45 -5.11 6.89 2.48
C LYS A 45 -4.67 5.54 1.91
N ILE A 46 -4.18 4.70 2.80
CA ILE A 46 -3.71 3.36 2.44
C ILE A 46 -4.83 2.38 2.73
N LYS A 47 -5.27 1.66 1.71
CA LYS A 47 -6.26 0.61 1.85
C LYS A 47 -5.57 -0.75 1.72
N ILE A 48 -5.75 -1.59 2.73
CA ILE A 48 -5.26 -2.96 2.73
C ILE A 48 -6.34 -3.83 2.10
N MET A 49 -5.96 -4.56 1.06
CA MET A 49 -6.87 -5.44 0.34
C MET A 49 -6.80 -6.82 0.97
N GLN A 50 -7.89 -7.22 1.62
CA GLN A 50 -7.99 -8.59 2.14
C GLN A 50 -8.47 -9.50 1.02
N LEU A 51 -7.65 -10.47 0.70
CA LEU A 51 -8.00 -11.48 -0.27
C LEU A 51 -8.33 -12.76 0.46
N TYR A 52 -9.55 -13.22 0.25
CA TYR A 52 -9.95 -14.55 0.67
C TYR A 52 -9.36 -15.55 -0.30
N CYS A 53 -8.15 -16.02 0.01
CA CYS A 53 -7.59 -17.14 -0.72
C CYS A 53 -7.99 -18.42 -0.03
N SER A 54 -8.73 -19.27 -0.73
CA SER A 54 -9.25 -20.53 -0.20
C SER A 54 -8.20 -21.59 0.05
N LEU A 55 -6.92 -21.30 -0.21
CA LEU A 55 -5.86 -22.31 -0.22
C LEU A 55 -4.70 -22.03 0.76
N GLY A 56 -4.95 -21.35 1.86
CA GLY A 56 -3.94 -21.18 2.90
C GLY A 56 -2.77 -20.28 2.55
N GLU A 57 -2.83 -19.55 1.45
CA GLU A 57 -1.80 -18.61 1.02
C GLU A 57 -1.87 -17.27 1.76
N THR A 58 -2.84 -17.11 2.65
CA THR A 58 -3.04 -15.86 3.41
C THR A 58 -1.84 -15.48 4.27
N ARG A 59 -1.05 -16.45 4.73
CA ARG A 59 0.12 -16.17 5.58
C ARG A 59 1.19 -15.38 4.84
N ASN A 60 1.48 -15.76 3.58
CA ASN A 60 2.52 -15.10 2.79
C ASN A 60 2.11 -13.68 2.39
N THR A 61 0.81 -13.46 2.14
CA THR A 61 0.32 -12.13 1.78
C THR A 61 0.34 -11.18 2.98
N ASP A 62 -0.02 -11.68 4.18
CA ASP A 62 0.04 -10.87 5.40
C ASP A 62 1.46 -10.46 5.73
N GLU A 63 2.44 -11.37 5.64
CA GLU A 63 3.85 -11.04 5.82
C GLU A 63 4.32 -10.00 4.82
N GLN A 64 3.92 -10.14 3.56
CA GLN A 64 4.31 -9.20 2.51
C GLN A 64 3.73 -7.81 2.79
N ILE A 65 2.47 -7.72 3.20
CA ILE A 65 1.84 -6.46 3.59
C ILE A 65 2.62 -5.81 4.73
N LEU A 66 2.94 -6.58 5.77
CA LEU A 66 3.69 -6.07 6.92
C LEU A 66 5.08 -5.60 6.54
N ASN A 67 5.76 -6.32 5.64
CA ASN A 67 7.09 -5.94 5.17
C ASN A 67 7.04 -4.62 4.40
N VAL A 68 6.09 -4.47 3.49
CA VAL A 68 5.94 -3.24 2.69
C VAL A 68 5.58 -2.06 3.60
N LEU A 69 4.61 -2.23 4.49
CA LEU A 69 4.23 -1.17 5.43
C LEU A 69 5.40 -0.81 6.35
N GLY A 70 6.15 -1.81 6.83
CA GLY A 70 7.33 -1.58 7.65
C GLY A 70 8.38 -0.74 6.93
N ASP A 71 8.65 -1.03 5.66
CA ASP A 71 9.57 -0.26 4.84
C ASP A 71 9.11 1.18 4.69
N LEU A 72 7.82 1.40 4.45
CA LEU A 72 7.24 2.74 4.35
C LEU A 72 7.33 3.50 5.67
N PHE A 73 7.08 2.83 6.80
CA PHE A 73 7.23 3.44 8.13
C PHE A 73 8.67 3.81 8.43
N GLN A 74 9.63 2.94 8.12
CA GLN A 74 11.04 3.20 8.34
C GLN A 74 11.54 4.38 7.51
N ALA A 75 11.00 4.56 6.33
CA ALA A 75 11.33 5.69 5.46
C ALA A 75 10.64 6.99 5.90
N GLY A 76 9.77 6.95 6.91
CA GLY A 76 9.06 8.12 7.41
C GLY A 76 7.96 8.61 6.48
N LEU A 77 7.40 7.74 5.65
CA LEU A 77 6.43 8.13 4.63
C LEU A 77 4.98 8.03 5.10
N VAL A 78 4.73 7.34 6.21
CA VAL A 78 3.37 6.99 6.64
C VAL A 78 3.06 7.63 7.98
N GLU A 79 1.81 8.07 8.15
CA GLU A 79 1.30 8.56 9.43
C GLU A 79 -0.06 7.97 9.72
N LYS A 80 -0.43 7.95 11.01
CA LYS A 80 -1.78 7.56 11.43
C LYS A 80 -2.72 8.75 11.30
N VAL A 81 -3.90 8.47 10.79
CA VAL A 81 -4.99 9.46 10.70
C VAL A 81 -6.05 9.07 11.71
N SER A 82 -6.42 10.00 12.56
CA SER A 82 -7.57 9.79 13.44
C SER A 82 -8.85 10.06 12.64
N ASP A 83 -9.72 9.11 12.65
CA ASP A 83 -11.04 9.25 12.02
C ASP A 83 -12.01 10.02 12.91
#